data_8113e6273dc860ed5e0d5f5d7b209d56
#
_entry.id   8113e6273dc860ed5e0d5f5d7b209d56
#
_cell.length_a   1.000
_cell.length_b   1.000
_cell.length_c   1.000
_cell.angle_alpha   90.00
_cell.angle_beta   90.00
_cell.angle_gamma   90.00
#
_symmetry.space_group_name_H-M   'P 1'
#
loop_
_entity.id
_entity.type
_entity.pdbx_description
1 polymer ?
#
loop_
_entity_poly.entity_id
_entity_poly.type
_entity_poly.pdbx_seq_one_letter_code
_entity_poly.pdbx_strand_id
1 'polypeptide(L)'
;MTTHDAPASPSVPSPAATATAGPAVQLAHRALGQLLDRRAWAAGSQLPGERALAQRVGVSRSSLRQALALLEEEGRLHSSPQRGWFVATDVVSEPPSVLKSFTDIARARGLTATARLLRREVRPAGYEEAARLRIAPAAEVLEIVRVRGLDDVPVCLDTTVLVRARAQALEDVDLTDRSLFAELEARAGVRVMHSTYTARADGAQSAEAELLRVPPGTPVLVGEEITYDQTDTPVLLGRAVYRGDAYRLEATLHRSSD
;
A
#
# COMPACT_ATOMS: atom_id res chain seq x y z
N MET A 1 38.35 4.15 20.73
CA MET A 1 37.75 2.82 20.61
C MET A 1 36.34 2.92 21.15
N THR A 2 35.39 3.36 20.35
CA THR A 2 33.98 3.55 20.72
C THR A 2 33.18 2.63 19.81
N THR A 3 32.64 1.59 20.43
CA THR A 3 31.77 0.60 19.80
C THR A 3 30.44 1.25 19.43
N HIS A 4 30.16 1.26 18.14
CA HIS A 4 28.89 1.73 17.57
C HIS A 4 27.85 0.62 17.71
N ASP A 5 26.89 0.84 18.59
CA ASP A 5 25.75 -0.08 18.81
C ASP A 5 24.74 0.16 17.67
N ALA A 6 24.50 -0.89 16.87
CA ALA A 6 23.54 -0.83 15.78
C ALA A 6 22.12 -0.98 16.33
N PRO A 7 21.10 -0.23 15.82
CA PRO A 7 19.73 -0.38 16.28
C PRO A 7 19.16 -1.72 15.83
N ALA A 8 18.56 -2.43 16.77
CA ALA A 8 17.91 -3.72 16.60
C ALA A 8 16.76 -3.62 15.56
N SER A 9 16.77 -4.54 14.60
CA SER A 9 15.67 -4.75 13.65
C SER A 9 14.38 -5.14 14.39
N PRO A 10 13.19 -4.70 13.94
CA PRO A 10 11.94 -5.13 14.54
C PRO A 10 11.79 -6.65 14.37
N SER A 11 11.71 -7.34 15.47
CA SER A 11 11.53 -8.79 15.54
C SER A 11 10.14 -9.17 15.03
N VAL A 12 10.11 -10.06 14.04
CA VAL A 12 8.90 -10.80 13.63
C VAL A 12 8.41 -11.56 14.87
N PRO A 13 7.12 -11.42 15.26
CA PRO A 13 6.62 -12.11 16.44
C PRO A 13 6.72 -13.63 16.25
N SER A 14 7.35 -14.28 17.21
CA SER A 14 7.54 -15.73 17.25
C SER A 14 6.21 -16.42 17.58
N PRO A 15 5.86 -17.56 16.97
CA PRO A 15 4.68 -18.36 17.31
C PRO A 15 4.67 -18.87 18.78
N ALA A 16 5.72 -18.59 19.54
CA ALA A 16 5.88 -18.95 20.94
C ALA A 16 5.01 -18.15 21.91
N ALA A 17 4.56 -16.92 21.57
CA ALA A 17 3.77 -16.08 22.49
C ALA A 17 2.35 -16.64 22.73
N THR A 18 1.76 -17.30 21.72
CA THR A 18 0.43 -17.90 21.82
C THR A 18 0.45 -19.20 22.64
N ALA A 19 1.56 -19.90 22.68
CA ALA A 19 1.70 -21.16 23.41
C ALA A 19 1.77 -20.99 24.93
N THR A 20 2.14 -19.80 25.42
CA THR A 20 2.26 -19.46 26.84
C THR A 20 0.97 -18.86 27.42
N ALA A 21 -0.01 -18.54 26.57
CA ALA A 21 -1.28 -17.94 26.99
C ALA A 21 -2.22 -18.99 27.62
N GLY A 22 -2.96 -18.59 28.66
CA GLY A 22 -3.91 -19.47 29.34
C GLY A 22 -5.05 -19.98 28.41
N PRO A 23 -5.70 -21.12 28.73
CA PRO A 23 -6.67 -21.78 27.86
C PRO A 23 -7.81 -20.88 27.36
N ALA A 24 -8.31 -19.98 28.22
CA ALA A 24 -9.36 -19.02 27.85
C ALA A 24 -8.89 -17.96 26.85
N VAL A 25 -7.63 -17.55 26.92
CA VAL A 25 -7.03 -16.61 25.99
C VAL A 25 -6.84 -17.29 24.61
N GLN A 26 -6.34 -18.51 24.60
CA GLN A 26 -6.20 -19.31 23.38
C GLN A 26 -7.54 -19.59 22.71
N LEU A 27 -8.60 -19.85 23.51
CA LEU A 27 -9.95 -20.02 22.98
C LEU A 27 -10.43 -18.75 22.29
N ALA A 28 -10.29 -17.60 22.98
CA ALA A 28 -10.71 -16.31 22.43
C ALA A 28 -9.92 -15.94 21.19
N HIS A 29 -8.62 -16.12 21.20
CA HIS A 29 -7.73 -15.85 20.06
C HIS A 29 -8.14 -16.66 18.82
N ARG A 30 -8.34 -17.98 18.97
CA ARG A 30 -8.78 -18.85 17.86
C ARG A 30 -10.17 -18.48 17.35
N ALA A 31 -11.12 -18.22 18.24
CA ALA A 31 -12.51 -17.88 17.86
C ALA A 31 -12.56 -16.54 17.10
N LEU A 32 -11.86 -15.53 17.59
CA LEU A 32 -11.77 -14.23 16.92
C LEU A 32 -11.00 -14.35 15.59
N GLY A 33 -9.90 -15.10 15.56
CA GLY A 33 -9.14 -15.39 14.35
C GLY A 33 -10.01 -15.99 13.25
N GLN A 34 -10.80 -17.02 13.57
CA GLN A 34 -11.73 -17.63 12.62
C GLN A 34 -12.83 -16.67 12.12
N LEU A 35 -13.30 -15.75 12.96
CA LEU A 35 -14.28 -14.74 12.54
C LEU A 35 -13.64 -13.72 11.58
N LEU A 36 -12.38 -13.32 11.81
CA LEU A 36 -11.62 -12.47 10.92
C LEU A 36 -11.36 -13.17 9.57
N ASP A 37 -10.95 -14.44 9.58
CA ASP A 37 -10.70 -15.24 8.36
C ASP A 37 -11.97 -15.38 7.49
N ARG A 38 -13.12 -15.52 8.14
CA ARG A 38 -14.43 -15.57 7.47
C ARG A 38 -14.97 -14.19 7.08
N ARG A 39 -14.19 -13.12 7.29
CA ARG A 39 -14.60 -11.74 7.03
C ARG A 39 -15.93 -11.37 7.68
N ALA A 40 -16.17 -11.85 8.92
CA ALA A 40 -17.35 -11.50 9.69
C ALA A 40 -17.46 -9.99 9.98
N TRP A 41 -16.34 -9.28 9.84
CA TRP A 41 -16.24 -7.83 9.88
C TRP A 41 -15.37 -7.37 8.69
N ALA A 42 -15.79 -6.27 8.06
CA ALA A 42 -15.03 -5.69 6.96
C ALA A 42 -13.67 -5.15 7.44
N ALA A 43 -12.66 -5.17 6.59
CA ALA A 43 -11.38 -4.51 6.85
C ALA A 43 -11.62 -3.03 7.20
N GLY A 44 -10.95 -2.53 8.23
CA GLY A 44 -11.12 -1.17 8.76
C GLY A 44 -12.38 -0.93 9.59
N SER A 45 -13.29 -1.90 9.68
CA SER A 45 -14.49 -1.74 10.51
C SER A 45 -14.19 -1.88 11.99
N GLN A 46 -14.98 -1.19 12.82
CA GLN A 46 -14.91 -1.33 14.27
C GLN A 46 -15.51 -2.65 14.72
N LEU A 47 -14.80 -3.35 15.59
CA LEU A 47 -15.32 -4.54 16.26
C LEU A 47 -16.41 -4.15 17.27
N PRO A 48 -17.37 -5.07 17.56
CA PRO A 48 -18.27 -4.93 18.70
C PRO A 48 -17.48 -4.69 19.98
N GLY A 49 -18.08 -3.95 20.91
CA GLY A 49 -17.41 -3.64 22.18
C GLY A 49 -16.96 -4.88 22.95
N GLU A 50 -15.88 -4.80 23.69
CA GLU A 50 -15.24 -5.91 24.43
C GLU A 50 -16.23 -6.74 25.27
N ARG A 51 -17.26 -6.10 25.86
CA ARG A 51 -18.28 -6.82 26.62
C ARG A 51 -19.09 -7.78 25.74
N ALA A 52 -19.52 -7.31 24.57
CA ALA A 52 -20.30 -8.12 23.64
C ALA A 52 -19.44 -9.24 23.02
N LEU A 53 -18.18 -8.96 22.70
CA LEU A 53 -17.24 -9.97 22.20
C LEU A 53 -16.94 -11.03 23.27
N ALA A 54 -16.70 -10.64 24.52
CA ALA A 54 -16.45 -11.57 25.62
C ALA A 54 -17.64 -12.51 25.85
N GLN A 55 -18.87 -12.00 25.81
CA GLN A 55 -20.09 -12.79 25.87
C GLN A 55 -20.23 -13.75 24.68
N ARG A 56 -19.95 -13.27 23.46
CA ARG A 56 -20.06 -14.06 22.23
C ARG A 56 -19.07 -15.24 22.20
N VAL A 57 -17.88 -15.05 22.75
CA VAL A 57 -16.82 -16.06 22.79
C VAL A 57 -16.86 -16.91 24.05
N GLY A 58 -17.58 -16.49 25.08
CA GLY A 58 -17.72 -17.23 26.34
C GLY A 58 -16.50 -17.14 27.25
N VAL A 59 -15.78 -16.01 27.26
CA VAL A 59 -14.59 -15.79 28.08
C VAL A 59 -14.71 -14.54 28.96
N SER A 60 -13.80 -14.39 29.92
CA SER A 60 -13.72 -13.17 30.72
C SER A 60 -13.22 -11.98 29.88
N ARG A 61 -13.56 -10.75 30.29
CA ARG A 61 -13.07 -9.54 29.61
C ARG A 61 -11.54 -9.42 29.64
N SER A 62 -10.89 -9.88 30.72
CA SER A 62 -9.43 -9.90 30.80
C SER A 62 -8.79 -10.87 29.82
N SER A 63 -9.35 -12.08 29.68
CA SER A 63 -8.89 -13.05 28.70
C SER A 63 -9.12 -12.58 27.26
N LEU A 64 -10.27 -11.92 27.00
CA LEU A 64 -10.56 -11.32 25.70
C LEU A 64 -9.53 -10.24 25.35
N ARG A 65 -9.21 -9.32 26.28
CA ARG A 65 -8.24 -8.25 26.02
C ARG A 65 -6.85 -8.81 25.69
N GLN A 66 -6.41 -9.85 26.36
CA GLN A 66 -5.17 -10.52 26.04
C GLN A 66 -5.19 -11.15 24.64
N ALA A 67 -6.29 -11.77 24.26
CA ALA A 67 -6.47 -12.33 22.93
C ALA A 67 -6.50 -11.24 21.84
N LEU A 68 -7.13 -10.09 22.10
CA LEU A 68 -7.16 -8.95 21.20
C LEU A 68 -5.75 -8.33 21.05
N ALA A 69 -4.98 -8.25 22.13
CA ALA A 69 -3.58 -7.79 22.07
C ALA A 69 -2.70 -8.72 21.23
N LEU A 70 -2.86 -10.05 21.36
CA LEU A 70 -2.16 -11.01 20.52
C LEU A 70 -2.51 -10.84 19.03
N LEU A 71 -3.79 -10.62 18.70
CA LEU A 71 -4.23 -10.35 17.33
C LEU A 71 -3.73 -8.99 16.80
N GLU A 72 -3.50 -8.03 17.69
CA GLU A 72 -2.84 -6.75 17.37
C GLU A 72 -1.34 -6.95 17.09
N GLU A 73 -0.65 -7.73 17.91
CA GLU A 73 0.75 -8.13 17.69
C GLU A 73 0.92 -8.90 16.35
N GLU A 74 -0.08 -9.69 15.96
CA GLU A 74 -0.14 -10.38 14.67
C GLU A 74 -0.53 -9.45 13.50
N GLY A 75 -0.80 -8.16 13.77
CA GLY A 75 -1.21 -7.19 12.77
C GLY A 75 -2.63 -7.39 12.22
N ARG A 76 -3.46 -8.23 12.86
CA ARG A 76 -4.83 -8.54 12.43
C ARG A 76 -5.88 -7.56 12.96
N LEU A 77 -5.57 -6.89 14.04
CA LEU A 77 -6.38 -5.84 14.67
C LEU A 77 -5.48 -4.63 14.96
N HIS A 78 -6.11 -3.48 15.19
CA HIS A 78 -5.48 -2.34 15.83
C HIS A 78 -6.41 -1.71 16.85
N SER A 79 -5.84 -1.22 17.95
CA SER A 79 -6.57 -0.49 18.96
C SER A 79 -6.55 1.01 18.68
N SER A 80 -7.65 1.68 18.98
CA SER A 80 -7.72 3.13 18.96
C SER A 80 -8.16 3.64 20.33
N PRO A 81 -7.40 4.54 20.98
CA PRO A 81 -7.79 5.10 22.27
C PRO A 81 -9.21 5.66 22.22
N GLN A 82 -10.05 5.32 23.20
CA GLN A 82 -11.45 5.71 23.34
C GLN A 82 -12.42 5.19 22.25
N ARG A 83 -11.94 4.65 21.15
CA ARG A 83 -12.78 4.14 20.05
C ARG A 83 -12.86 2.62 19.99
N GLY A 84 -11.95 1.90 20.67
CA GLY A 84 -11.95 0.45 20.75
C GLY A 84 -11.11 -0.23 19.66
N TRP A 85 -11.50 -1.43 19.27
CA TRP A 85 -10.77 -2.30 18.38
C TRP A 85 -11.31 -2.25 16.96
N PHE A 86 -10.42 -2.30 15.97
CA PHE A 86 -10.74 -2.27 14.55
C PHE A 86 -10.06 -3.45 13.86
N VAL A 87 -10.71 -4.01 12.85
CA VAL A 87 -10.06 -4.97 11.95
C VAL A 87 -8.90 -4.25 11.28
N ALA A 88 -7.71 -4.83 11.36
CA ALA A 88 -6.60 -4.29 10.61
C ALA A 88 -7.00 -4.27 9.14
N THR A 89 -6.81 -3.15 8.53
CA THR A 89 -6.72 -3.10 7.08
C THR A 89 -5.32 -3.59 6.76
N ASP A 90 -5.16 -4.41 5.73
CA ASP A 90 -3.88 -4.54 5.04
C ASP A 90 -3.58 -3.19 4.36
N VAL A 91 -3.53 -2.14 5.20
CA VAL A 91 -3.24 -0.80 4.75
C VAL A 91 -1.78 -0.78 4.38
N VAL A 92 -1.52 -0.71 3.09
CA VAL A 92 -0.18 -0.51 2.59
C VAL A 92 0.33 0.83 3.11
N SER A 93 1.25 0.79 4.07
CA SER A 93 1.92 1.97 4.60
C SER A 93 3.23 2.14 3.83
N GLU A 94 3.40 3.23 3.14
CA GLU A 94 4.61 3.57 2.40
C GLU A 94 5.37 4.65 3.15
N PRO A 95 6.60 4.36 3.64
CA PRO A 95 7.45 5.41 4.19
C PRO A 95 7.93 6.30 3.03
N PRO A 96 7.66 7.62 3.05
CA PRO A 96 8.06 8.54 1.98
C PRO A 96 9.57 8.74 1.87
N SER A 97 10.34 8.14 2.74
CA SER A 97 11.80 8.22 2.72
C SER A 97 12.49 7.20 1.82
N VAL A 98 11.77 6.21 1.27
CA VAL A 98 12.33 5.18 0.40
C VAL A 98 11.40 4.94 -0.78
N LEU A 99 11.89 5.25 -1.98
CA LEU A 99 11.16 4.96 -3.21
C LEU A 99 11.13 3.44 -3.43
N LYS A 100 9.95 2.86 -3.30
CA LYS A 100 9.70 1.44 -3.55
C LYS A 100 8.64 1.27 -4.63
N SER A 101 8.76 0.23 -5.45
CA SER A 101 7.65 -0.12 -6.31
C SER A 101 6.49 -0.70 -5.48
N PHE A 102 5.26 -0.57 -5.96
CA PHE A 102 4.09 -1.20 -5.33
C PHE A 102 4.30 -2.71 -5.10
N THR A 103 4.99 -3.39 -6.02
CA THR A 103 5.33 -4.82 -5.90
C THR A 103 6.28 -5.08 -4.74
N ASP A 104 7.27 -4.19 -4.52
CA ASP A 104 8.22 -4.33 -3.40
C ASP A 104 7.54 -4.05 -2.07
N ILE A 105 6.60 -3.11 -2.05
CA ILE A 105 5.79 -2.79 -0.87
C ILE A 105 4.92 -3.99 -0.48
N ALA A 106 4.25 -4.63 -1.45
CA ALA A 106 3.46 -5.83 -1.22
C ALA A 106 4.32 -6.98 -0.70
N ARG A 107 5.45 -7.25 -1.39
CA ARG A 107 6.38 -8.33 -1.01
C ARG A 107 6.94 -8.15 0.41
N ALA A 108 7.28 -6.93 0.81
CA ALA A 108 7.77 -6.64 2.15
C ALA A 108 6.77 -6.97 3.26
N ARG A 109 5.49 -7.16 2.91
CA ARG A 109 4.38 -7.50 3.82
C ARG A 109 3.85 -8.92 3.64
N GLY A 110 4.50 -9.72 2.80
CA GLY A 110 4.04 -11.08 2.51
C GLY A 110 2.76 -11.13 1.68
N LEU A 111 2.37 -10.01 1.02
CA LEU A 111 1.19 -9.94 0.16
C LEU A 111 1.58 -10.14 -1.31
N THR A 112 0.66 -10.66 -2.10
CA THR A 112 0.82 -10.81 -3.55
C THR A 112 0.33 -9.56 -4.25
N ALA A 113 1.24 -8.84 -4.93
CA ALA A 113 0.86 -7.72 -5.78
C ALA A 113 0.28 -8.24 -7.09
N THR A 114 -0.90 -7.75 -7.45
CA THR A 114 -1.52 -8.01 -8.74
C THR A 114 -1.58 -6.72 -9.57
N ALA A 115 -1.58 -6.85 -10.90
CA ALA A 115 -1.73 -5.72 -11.80
C ALA A 115 -2.50 -6.15 -13.05
N ARG A 116 -3.65 -5.51 -13.29
CA ARG A 116 -4.43 -5.68 -14.50
C ARG A 116 -4.27 -4.46 -15.41
N LEU A 117 -3.73 -4.65 -16.59
CA LEU A 117 -3.60 -3.60 -17.60
C LEU A 117 -5.00 -3.21 -18.11
N LEU A 118 -5.30 -1.90 -18.09
CA LEU A 118 -6.53 -1.34 -18.64
C LEU A 118 -6.28 -0.69 -19.99
N ARG A 119 -5.19 0.07 -20.10
CA ARG A 119 -4.82 0.80 -21.32
C ARG A 119 -3.32 0.90 -21.43
N ARG A 120 -2.84 0.82 -22.64
CA ARG A 120 -1.48 1.16 -23.03
C ARG A 120 -1.55 1.82 -24.40
N GLU A 121 -1.02 3.02 -24.50
CA GLU A 121 -0.99 3.74 -25.77
C GLU A 121 0.21 4.68 -25.87
N VAL A 122 0.70 4.84 -27.08
CA VAL A 122 1.66 5.89 -27.43
C VAL A 122 0.86 7.10 -27.92
N ARG A 123 1.07 8.25 -27.33
CA ARG A 123 0.38 9.49 -27.67
C ARG A 123 1.30 10.71 -27.53
N PRO A 124 0.97 11.85 -28.16
CA PRO A 124 1.64 13.10 -27.86
C PRO A 124 1.47 13.50 -26.39
N ALA A 125 2.53 14.04 -25.79
CA ALA A 125 2.46 14.62 -24.44
C ALA A 125 1.59 15.87 -24.44
N GLY A 126 0.76 16.01 -23.38
CA GLY A 126 0.10 17.27 -23.07
C GLY A 126 1.11 18.34 -22.66
N TYR A 127 0.67 19.60 -22.70
CA TYR A 127 1.57 20.73 -22.38
C TYR A 127 2.19 20.61 -20.97
N GLU A 128 1.40 20.30 -19.96
CA GLU A 128 1.88 20.13 -18.58
C GLU A 128 2.78 18.91 -18.43
N GLU A 129 2.45 17.80 -19.10
CA GLU A 129 3.28 16.60 -19.10
C GLU A 129 4.64 16.87 -19.72
N ALA A 130 4.67 17.54 -20.88
CA ALA A 130 5.92 17.90 -21.57
C ALA A 130 6.78 18.81 -20.69
N ALA A 131 6.20 19.80 -20.02
CA ALA A 131 6.89 20.70 -19.12
C ALA A 131 7.49 19.95 -17.91
N ARG A 132 6.70 19.08 -17.26
CA ARG A 132 7.13 18.28 -16.08
C ARG A 132 8.18 17.23 -16.45
N LEU A 133 8.06 16.60 -17.62
CA LEU A 133 9.03 15.62 -18.14
C LEU A 133 10.26 16.29 -18.81
N ARG A 134 10.27 17.61 -18.96
CA ARG A 134 11.33 18.38 -19.63
C ARG A 134 11.60 17.88 -21.05
N ILE A 135 10.53 17.56 -21.80
CA ILE A 135 10.58 17.14 -23.20
C ILE A 135 9.96 18.20 -24.11
N ALA A 136 10.17 18.07 -25.41
CA ALA A 136 9.56 18.97 -26.39
C ALA A 136 8.02 18.88 -26.32
N PRO A 137 7.30 19.99 -26.57
CA PRO A 137 5.85 19.93 -26.71
C PRO A 137 5.43 18.90 -27.77
N ALA A 138 4.39 18.13 -27.46
CA ALA A 138 3.88 17.03 -28.30
C ALA A 138 4.90 15.89 -28.57
N ALA A 139 6.03 15.83 -27.87
CA ALA A 139 6.88 14.64 -27.89
C ALA A 139 6.08 13.40 -27.44
N GLU A 140 6.40 12.25 -27.99
CA GLU A 140 5.65 11.03 -27.71
C GLU A 140 5.93 10.51 -26.30
N VAL A 141 4.85 10.11 -25.66
CA VAL A 141 4.85 9.43 -24.34
C VAL A 141 4.14 8.08 -24.45
N LEU A 142 4.54 7.15 -23.62
CA LEU A 142 3.86 5.88 -23.40
C LEU A 142 2.99 6.01 -22.15
N GLU A 143 1.67 5.99 -22.34
CA GLU A 143 0.72 5.98 -21.23
C GLU A 143 0.33 4.54 -20.90
N ILE A 144 0.35 4.21 -19.62
CA ILE A 144 -0.02 2.91 -19.07
C ILE A 144 -1.00 3.12 -17.93
N VAL A 145 -2.19 2.54 -18.04
CA VAL A 145 -3.21 2.59 -16.98
C VAL A 145 -3.45 1.18 -16.46
N ARG A 146 -3.34 1.00 -15.14
CA ARG A 146 -3.50 -0.31 -14.49
C ARG A 146 -4.36 -0.22 -13.25
N VAL A 147 -5.13 -1.26 -12.98
CA VAL A 147 -5.65 -1.51 -11.63
C VAL A 147 -4.66 -2.41 -10.91
N ARG A 148 -4.17 -1.95 -9.77
CA ARG A 148 -3.26 -2.71 -8.92
C ARG A 148 -4.00 -3.21 -7.69
N GLY A 149 -3.72 -4.43 -7.32
CA GLY A 149 -4.37 -5.10 -6.20
C GLY A 149 -3.37 -5.77 -5.27
N LEU A 150 -3.89 -6.19 -4.13
CA LEU A 150 -3.23 -7.04 -3.15
C LEU A 150 -4.14 -8.23 -2.91
N ASP A 151 -3.62 -9.45 -3.08
CA ASP A 151 -4.37 -10.70 -2.91
C ASP A 151 -5.78 -10.64 -3.58
N ASP A 152 -5.84 -10.24 -4.86
CA ASP A 152 -7.06 -10.08 -5.67
C ASP A 152 -8.01 -8.92 -5.27
N VAL A 153 -7.69 -8.14 -4.25
CA VAL A 153 -8.45 -6.94 -3.87
C VAL A 153 -7.89 -5.72 -4.59
N PRO A 154 -8.68 -5.00 -5.42
CA PRO A 154 -8.23 -3.75 -6.03
C PRO A 154 -7.91 -2.71 -4.95
N VAL A 155 -6.73 -2.12 -5.01
CA VAL A 155 -6.24 -1.13 -4.04
C VAL A 155 -5.96 0.22 -4.69
N CYS A 156 -5.49 0.20 -5.95
CA CYS A 156 -5.00 1.39 -6.61
C CYS A 156 -5.33 1.40 -8.11
N LEU A 157 -5.80 2.54 -8.60
CA LEU A 157 -5.81 2.86 -10.03
C LEU A 157 -4.55 3.69 -10.32
N ASP A 158 -3.65 3.12 -11.11
CA ASP A 158 -2.33 3.66 -11.42
C ASP A 158 -2.29 4.11 -12.89
N THR A 159 -2.01 5.39 -13.11
CA THR A 159 -1.77 5.98 -14.42
C THR A 159 -0.33 6.44 -14.48
N THR A 160 0.43 5.90 -15.40
CA THR A 160 1.84 6.20 -15.59
C THR A 160 2.07 6.75 -17.00
N VAL A 161 2.76 7.88 -17.11
CA VAL A 161 3.16 8.50 -18.38
C VAL A 161 4.68 8.51 -18.45
N LEU A 162 5.24 7.77 -19.39
CA LEU A 162 6.68 7.59 -19.58
C LEU A 162 7.15 8.34 -20.81
N VAL A 163 8.34 8.93 -20.77
CA VAL A 163 9.00 9.44 -21.96
C VAL A 163 9.25 8.27 -22.92
N ARG A 164 8.58 8.24 -24.09
CA ARG A 164 8.62 7.10 -25.02
C ARG A 164 10.04 6.70 -25.39
N ALA A 165 10.89 7.68 -25.73
CA ALA A 165 12.28 7.44 -26.09
C ALA A 165 13.09 6.68 -25.02
N ARG A 166 12.66 6.72 -23.76
CA ARG A 166 13.27 6.04 -22.63
C ARG A 166 12.54 4.74 -22.22
N ALA A 167 11.36 4.48 -22.80
CA ALA A 167 10.49 3.36 -22.43
C ALA A 167 10.05 2.52 -23.63
N GLN A 168 10.61 2.74 -24.81
CA GLN A 168 10.23 2.04 -26.05
C GLN A 168 10.28 0.52 -25.91
N ALA A 169 11.24 -0.01 -25.18
CA ALA A 169 11.37 -1.45 -24.90
C ALA A 169 10.21 -2.04 -24.08
N LEU A 170 9.30 -1.19 -23.55
CA LEU A 170 8.13 -1.60 -22.76
C LEU A 170 6.82 -1.59 -23.55
N GLU A 171 6.84 -1.12 -24.79
CA GLU A 171 5.61 -0.95 -25.58
C GLU A 171 4.84 -2.27 -25.76
N ASP A 172 5.53 -3.40 -25.90
CA ASP A 172 4.92 -4.72 -26.09
C ASP A 172 5.10 -5.66 -24.90
N VAL A 173 5.64 -5.17 -23.77
CA VAL A 173 5.89 -6.02 -22.62
C VAL A 173 4.58 -6.30 -21.87
N ASP A 174 4.29 -7.56 -21.60
CA ASP A 174 3.24 -7.89 -20.64
C ASP A 174 3.64 -7.41 -19.23
N LEU A 175 2.89 -6.43 -18.74
CA LEU A 175 3.08 -5.82 -17.40
C LEU A 175 2.12 -6.39 -16.35
N THR A 176 1.37 -7.46 -16.70
CA THR A 176 0.52 -8.16 -15.74
C THR A 176 1.39 -8.71 -14.61
N ASP A 177 1.02 -8.37 -13.39
CA ASP A 177 1.71 -8.77 -12.14
C ASP A 177 3.22 -8.46 -12.08
N ARG A 178 3.69 -7.52 -12.92
CA ARG A 178 5.10 -7.11 -12.98
C ARG A 178 5.34 -5.72 -12.39
N SER A 179 6.55 -5.54 -11.88
CA SER A 179 7.05 -4.23 -11.44
C SER A 179 7.49 -3.41 -12.64
N LEU A 180 6.84 -2.28 -12.86
CA LEU A 180 7.22 -1.33 -13.93
C LEU A 180 8.68 -0.86 -13.78
N PHE A 181 9.12 -0.56 -12.55
CA PHE A 181 10.49 -0.10 -12.32
C PHE A 181 11.52 -1.18 -12.65
N ALA A 182 11.24 -2.45 -12.29
CA ALA A 182 12.11 -3.56 -12.65
C ALA A 182 12.19 -3.79 -14.17
N GLU A 183 11.07 -3.67 -14.88
CA GLU A 183 11.05 -3.82 -16.34
C GLU A 183 11.76 -2.63 -17.04
N LEU A 184 11.62 -1.40 -16.52
CA LEU A 184 12.39 -0.23 -17.00
C LEU A 184 13.89 -0.44 -16.87
N GLU A 185 14.34 -0.90 -15.71
CA GLU A 185 15.77 -1.16 -15.48
C GLU A 185 16.28 -2.30 -16.37
N ALA A 186 15.56 -3.43 -16.38
CA ALA A 186 16.00 -4.63 -17.11
C ALA A 186 16.01 -4.46 -18.63
N ARG A 187 15.06 -3.72 -19.21
CA ARG A 187 14.86 -3.65 -20.66
C ARG A 187 15.31 -2.34 -21.30
N ALA A 188 15.21 -1.24 -20.55
CA ALA A 188 15.54 0.10 -21.06
C ALA A 188 16.80 0.68 -20.42
N GLY A 189 17.41 0.00 -19.43
CA GLY A 189 18.56 0.52 -18.69
C GLY A 189 18.25 1.79 -17.89
N VAL A 190 16.98 2.07 -17.64
CA VAL A 190 16.52 3.24 -16.89
C VAL A 190 16.33 2.83 -15.44
N ARG A 191 17.31 3.20 -14.61
CA ARG A 191 17.24 2.95 -13.17
C ARG A 191 16.60 4.13 -12.46
N VAL A 192 15.49 3.87 -11.81
CA VAL A 192 14.76 4.85 -10.99
C VAL A 192 15.53 5.14 -9.72
N MET A 193 15.79 6.41 -9.42
CA MET A 193 16.63 6.83 -8.28
C MET A 193 15.85 7.56 -7.21
N HIS A 194 15.01 8.51 -7.57
CA HIS A 194 14.19 9.26 -6.65
C HIS A 194 12.90 9.76 -7.31
N SER A 195 11.95 10.18 -6.52
CA SER A 195 10.77 10.90 -7.02
C SER A 195 10.40 12.07 -6.11
N THR A 196 9.80 13.10 -6.70
CA THR A 196 9.04 14.10 -5.95
C THR A 196 7.60 13.63 -5.89
N TYR A 197 7.02 13.60 -4.70
CA TYR A 197 5.69 13.04 -4.46
C TYR A 197 4.80 14.02 -3.75
N THR A 198 3.57 14.15 -4.21
CA THR A 198 2.51 14.91 -3.54
C THR A 198 1.32 14.02 -3.31
N ALA A 199 0.64 14.21 -2.19
CA ALA A 199 -0.57 13.47 -1.86
C ALA A 199 -1.68 14.41 -1.41
N ARG A 200 -2.92 14.11 -1.85
CA ARG A 200 -4.13 14.80 -1.40
C ARG A 200 -5.27 13.82 -1.17
N ALA A 201 -6.17 14.17 -0.27
CA ALA A 201 -7.42 13.45 -0.08
C ALA A 201 -8.43 13.90 -1.13
N ASP A 202 -9.26 12.94 -1.60
CA ASP A 202 -10.33 13.20 -2.57
C ASP A 202 -11.47 12.18 -2.37
N GLY A 203 -12.58 12.34 -3.10
CA GLY A 203 -13.63 11.34 -3.23
C GLY A 203 -13.48 10.57 -4.55
N ALA A 204 -13.61 9.24 -4.52
CA ALA A 204 -13.55 8.42 -5.71
C ALA A 204 -14.60 8.88 -6.74
N GLN A 205 -14.17 9.21 -7.94
CA GLN A 205 -15.08 9.50 -9.05
C GLN A 205 -15.75 8.19 -9.53
N SER A 206 -16.89 8.29 -10.21
CA SER A 206 -17.68 7.11 -10.59
C SER A 206 -16.89 6.05 -11.34
N ALA A 207 -16.05 6.44 -12.30
CA ALA A 207 -15.20 5.50 -13.04
C ALA A 207 -14.09 4.88 -12.18
N GLU A 208 -13.48 5.66 -11.28
CA GLU A 208 -12.47 5.17 -10.34
C GLU A 208 -13.10 4.21 -9.32
N ALA A 209 -14.28 4.57 -8.81
CA ALA A 209 -15.03 3.78 -7.84
C ALA A 209 -15.40 2.39 -8.38
N GLU A 210 -15.85 2.32 -9.64
CA GLU A 210 -16.15 1.04 -10.30
C GLU A 210 -14.90 0.15 -10.40
N LEU A 211 -13.78 0.70 -10.87
CA LEU A 211 -12.52 -0.03 -11.01
C LEU A 211 -11.95 -0.49 -9.67
N LEU A 212 -12.10 0.33 -8.63
CA LEU A 212 -11.64 0.04 -7.28
C LEU A 212 -12.65 -0.78 -6.46
N ARG A 213 -13.84 -1.07 -7.01
CA ARG A 213 -14.93 -1.80 -6.36
C ARG A 213 -15.37 -1.18 -5.04
N VAL A 214 -15.56 0.15 -5.04
CA VAL A 214 -16.04 0.94 -3.90
C VAL A 214 -17.22 1.82 -4.33
N PRO A 215 -18.06 2.30 -3.42
CA PRO A 215 -19.08 3.30 -3.75
C PRO A 215 -18.47 4.61 -4.29
N PRO A 216 -19.12 5.31 -5.23
CA PRO A 216 -18.73 6.68 -5.60
C PRO A 216 -18.65 7.60 -4.38
N GLY A 217 -17.68 8.50 -4.36
CA GLY A 217 -17.44 9.39 -3.23
C GLY A 217 -16.70 8.76 -2.04
N THR A 218 -16.37 7.45 -2.10
CA THR A 218 -15.52 6.83 -1.07
C THR A 218 -14.20 7.60 -0.95
N PRO A 219 -13.74 7.91 0.28
CA PRO A 219 -12.47 8.60 0.47
C PRO A 219 -11.30 7.85 -0.17
N VAL A 220 -10.51 8.56 -0.97
CA VAL A 220 -9.30 8.07 -1.63
C VAL A 220 -8.11 8.98 -1.32
N LEU A 221 -6.92 8.42 -1.37
CA LEU A 221 -5.67 9.18 -1.41
C LEU A 221 -5.20 9.27 -2.86
N VAL A 222 -5.07 10.47 -3.39
CA VAL A 222 -4.52 10.70 -4.72
C VAL A 222 -3.06 11.10 -4.57
N GLY A 223 -2.17 10.25 -5.06
CA GLY A 223 -0.73 10.50 -5.15
C GLY A 223 -0.36 10.95 -6.55
N GLU A 224 0.52 11.92 -6.66
CA GLU A 224 1.13 12.35 -7.93
C GLU A 224 2.65 12.42 -7.76
N GLU A 225 3.38 11.92 -8.74
CA GLU A 225 4.82 11.88 -8.67
C GLU A 225 5.50 12.28 -9.99
N ILE A 226 6.71 12.79 -9.86
CA ILE A 226 7.67 12.90 -10.95
C ILE A 226 8.87 12.03 -10.55
N THR A 227 9.19 11.05 -11.35
CA THR A 227 10.26 10.11 -11.07
C THR A 227 11.46 10.38 -11.96
N TYR A 228 12.65 10.34 -11.38
CA TYR A 228 13.93 10.66 -12.00
C TYR A 228 14.83 9.44 -12.08
N ASP A 229 15.60 9.37 -13.15
CA ASP A 229 16.57 8.31 -13.40
C ASP A 229 17.96 8.61 -12.75
N GLN A 230 18.93 7.73 -13.04
CA GLN A 230 20.31 7.81 -12.55
C GLN A 230 21.09 9.04 -13.05
N THR A 231 20.53 9.82 -13.98
CA THR A 231 21.11 11.07 -14.50
C THR A 231 20.35 12.30 -14.04
N ASP A 232 19.48 12.17 -13.05
CA ASP A 232 18.57 13.22 -12.57
C ASP A 232 17.62 13.77 -13.65
N THR A 233 17.30 12.92 -14.63
CA THR A 233 16.39 13.25 -15.72
C THR A 233 14.99 12.71 -15.41
N PRO A 234 13.92 13.53 -15.51
CA PRO A 234 12.57 13.05 -15.32
C PRO A 234 12.19 12.06 -16.42
N VAL A 235 11.70 10.89 -16.05
CA VAL A 235 11.38 9.80 -16.99
C VAL A 235 9.94 9.34 -16.90
N LEU A 236 9.26 9.67 -15.80
CA LEU A 236 7.93 9.18 -15.52
C LEU A 236 7.12 10.23 -14.73
N LEU A 237 5.86 10.39 -15.10
CA LEU A 237 4.82 10.98 -14.27
C LEU A 237 3.89 9.87 -13.81
N GLY A 238 3.63 9.80 -12.52
CA GLY A 238 2.68 8.89 -11.91
C GLY A 238 1.48 9.62 -11.34
N ARG A 239 0.29 9.08 -11.51
CA ARG A 239 -0.91 9.42 -10.74
C ARG A 239 -1.53 8.13 -10.24
N ALA A 240 -1.66 8.02 -8.93
CA ALA A 240 -2.21 6.86 -8.26
C ALA A 240 -3.40 7.25 -7.41
N VAL A 241 -4.53 6.57 -7.58
CA VAL A 241 -5.74 6.74 -6.77
C VAL A 241 -5.88 5.53 -5.89
N TYR A 242 -5.56 5.68 -4.62
CA TYR A 242 -5.59 4.60 -3.62
C TYR A 242 -6.89 4.62 -2.83
N ARG A 243 -7.44 3.47 -2.58
CA ARG A 243 -8.53 3.31 -1.62
C ARG A 243 -8.03 3.72 -0.23
N GLY A 244 -8.76 4.64 0.42
CA GLY A 244 -8.41 5.13 1.76
C GLY A 244 -8.52 4.08 2.87
N ASP A 245 -9.27 2.98 2.64
CA ASP A 245 -9.38 1.84 3.54
C ASP A 245 -8.27 0.78 3.34
N ALA A 246 -7.50 0.88 2.25
CA ALA A 246 -6.48 -0.11 1.87
C ALA A 246 -5.05 0.46 1.76
N TYR A 247 -4.89 1.78 1.76
CA TYR A 247 -3.59 2.43 1.63
C TYR A 247 -3.41 3.57 2.63
N ARG A 248 -2.21 3.68 3.18
CA ARG A 248 -1.78 4.74 4.09
C ARG A 248 -0.38 5.23 3.71
N LEU A 249 -0.21 6.54 3.65
CA LEU A 249 1.11 7.16 3.61
C LEU A 249 1.59 7.38 5.05
N GLU A 250 2.75 6.82 5.41
CA GLU A 250 3.33 6.91 6.75
C GLU A 250 4.73 7.51 6.68
N ALA A 251 4.95 8.61 7.40
CA ALA A 251 6.23 9.33 7.45
C ALA A 251 6.78 9.38 8.86
N THR A 252 8.07 9.12 9.03
CA THR A 252 8.79 9.44 10.27
C THR A 252 9.40 10.82 10.11
N LEU A 253 8.94 11.77 10.92
CA LEU A 253 9.44 13.14 10.92
C LEU A 253 10.46 13.30 12.05
N HIS A 254 11.64 13.80 11.71
CA HIS A 254 12.66 14.14 12.69
C HIS A 254 12.69 15.66 12.88
N ARG A 255 12.79 16.11 14.13
CA ARG A 255 13.01 17.53 14.42
C ARG A 255 14.44 17.87 14.01
N SER A 256 14.62 18.88 13.14
CA SER A 256 15.95 19.46 12.90
C SER A 256 16.43 20.11 14.20
N SER A 257 17.64 19.75 14.65
CA SER A 257 18.33 20.47 15.70
C SER A 257 18.98 21.68 15.02
N ASP A 258 18.40 22.88 15.21
CA ASP A 258 19.08 24.14 14.91
C ASP A 258 20.20 24.36 15.90
#